data_15a4a96344a00ebc16ed248804a4e872
#
_entry.id   15a4a96344a00ebc16ed248804a4e872
#
_cell.length_a   1.000
_cell.length_b   1.000
_cell.length_c   1.000
_cell.angle_alpha   90.00
_cell.angle_beta   90.00
_cell.angle_gamma   90.00
#
_symmetry.space_group_name_H-M   'P 1'
#
loop_
_entity.id
_entity.type
_entity.pdbx_description
1 polymer ?
#
loop_
_entity_poly.entity_id
_entity_poly.type
_entity_poly.pdbx_seq_one_letter_code
_entity_poly.pdbx_strand_id
1 'polypeptide(L)'
;GCYDKITAINGKRIDDFGSYDKAVAAVRGKAGGVVQLGIHQYATNQDVTLSVTRAEYEQIHVTSRMLDNQIGYIRIEKFADNTDEQFDAAVKEMQKQGAASLLFDLRNNPGGQLTALVNCLDTLLPEGKIISLKDKAGKTEKYTSDANAVDLPMAVLVNADSYSAAEFFAAALQEYGKATIVGEKTVGKGYSQQGFELSNGGCLNISTHCYYTPKGVSLIGKGVTPDKQADLKNKKKEHFYVLRDSED
;
A
#
# COMPACT_ATOMS: atom_id res chain seq x y z
N GLY A 1 21.15 -2.23 -7.74
CA GLY A 1 21.04 -2.62 -6.32
C GLY A 1 20.50 -1.49 -5.45
N CYS A 2 20.25 -1.73 -4.17
CA CYS A 2 19.87 -0.70 -3.22
C CYS A 2 20.91 0.43 -3.18
N TYR A 3 20.42 1.68 -3.14
CA TYR A 3 21.21 2.92 -3.16
C TYR A 3 21.98 3.22 -4.45
N ASP A 4 21.89 2.40 -5.48
CA ASP A 4 22.45 2.74 -6.79
C ASP A 4 21.77 4.01 -7.35
N LYS A 5 22.56 4.86 -8.00
CA LYS A 5 22.08 6.12 -8.56
C LYS A 5 22.11 6.09 -10.07
N ILE A 6 21.00 6.45 -10.72
CA ILE A 6 21.00 6.70 -12.16
C ILE A 6 21.69 8.03 -12.41
N THR A 7 22.79 8.03 -13.15
CA THR A 7 23.61 9.21 -13.45
C THR A 7 23.41 9.75 -14.86
N ALA A 8 22.97 8.87 -15.78
CA ALA A 8 22.71 9.25 -17.19
C ALA A 8 21.61 8.38 -17.79
N ILE A 9 20.91 8.91 -18.80
CA ILE A 9 19.91 8.21 -19.62
C ILE A 9 20.25 8.46 -21.09
N ASN A 10 20.50 7.38 -21.85
CA ASN A 10 20.93 7.42 -23.25
C ASN A 10 22.13 8.38 -23.48
N GLY A 11 23.09 8.36 -22.56
CA GLY A 11 24.29 9.19 -22.60
C GLY A 11 24.11 10.64 -22.09
N LYS A 12 22.89 11.11 -21.86
CA LYS A 12 22.61 12.43 -21.30
C LYS A 12 22.60 12.37 -19.78
N ARG A 13 23.35 13.25 -19.09
CA ARG A 13 23.39 13.29 -17.62
C ARG A 13 22.03 13.66 -17.04
N ILE A 14 21.72 13.14 -15.84
CA ILE A 14 20.45 13.45 -15.14
C ILE A 14 20.28 14.95 -14.93
N ASP A 15 21.34 15.66 -14.53
CA ASP A 15 21.33 17.09 -14.27
C ASP A 15 20.94 17.92 -15.50
N ASP A 16 21.20 17.40 -16.71
CA ASP A 16 20.96 18.12 -17.96
C ASP A 16 19.49 18.03 -18.44
N PHE A 17 18.63 17.24 -17.75
CA PHE A 17 17.20 17.14 -18.11
C PHE A 17 16.38 18.34 -17.61
N GLY A 18 16.89 19.12 -16.69
CA GLY A 18 16.25 20.33 -16.16
C GLY A 18 15.06 20.07 -15.21
N SER A 19 14.50 18.85 -15.19
CA SER A 19 13.54 18.43 -14.17
C SER A 19 13.52 16.90 -14.01
N TYR A 20 13.12 16.44 -12.84
CA TYR A 20 12.94 15.02 -12.54
C TYR A 20 11.96 14.34 -13.52
N ASP A 21 10.83 14.98 -13.81
CA ASP A 21 9.79 14.42 -14.69
C ASP A 21 10.30 14.22 -16.12
N LYS A 22 11.13 15.11 -16.64
CA LYS A 22 11.76 14.97 -17.96
C LYS A 22 12.75 13.80 -17.98
N ALA A 23 13.50 13.58 -16.91
CA ALA A 23 14.38 12.44 -16.78
C ALA A 23 13.58 11.13 -16.72
N VAL A 24 12.52 11.06 -15.92
CA VAL A 24 11.62 9.90 -15.84
C VAL A 24 10.96 9.62 -17.21
N ALA A 25 10.49 10.65 -17.92
CA ALA A 25 9.91 10.50 -19.25
C ALA A 25 10.91 9.91 -20.27
N ALA A 26 12.20 10.24 -20.15
CA ALA A 26 13.24 9.70 -21.04
C ALA A 26 13.53 8.20 -20.78
N VAL A 27 13.27 7.70 -19.57
CA VAL A 27 13.36 6.25 -19.29
C VAL A 27 12.17 5.51 -19.91
N ARG A 28 10.98 6.11 -19.89
CA ARG A 28 9.75 5.52 -20.46
C ARG A 28 9.80 5.44 -21.99
N GLY A 29 9.01 4.57 -22.57
CA GLY A 29 8.87 4.44 -24.03
C GLY A 29 8.18 3.12 -24.38
N LYS A 30 8.06 2.85 -25.69
CA LYS A 30 7.37 1.66 -26.21
C LYS A 30 8.03 0.38 -25.69
N ALA A 31 7.22 -0.62 -25.31
CA ALA A 31 7.69 -1.96 -24.99
C ALA A 31 8.54 -2.54 -26.12
N GLY A 32 9.61 -3.26 -25.79
CA GLY A 32 10.62 -3.75 -26.71
C GLY A 32 11.72 -2.74 -27.08
N GLY A 33 11.52 -1.44 -26.78
CA GLY A 33 12.57 -0.43 -26.99
C GLY A 33 13.66 -0.53 -25.92
N VAL A 34 14.91 -0.20 -26.29
CA VAL A 34 16.05 -0.23 -25.36
C VAL A 34 16.31 1.18 -24.80
N VAL A 35 16.65 1.28 -23.54
CA VAL A 35 17.20 2.48 -22.90
C VAL A 35 18.56 2.15 -22.29
N GLN A 36 19.52 3.03 -22.45
CA GLN A 36 20.82 2.93 -21.77
C GLN A 36 20.79 3.76 -20.48
N LEU A 37 21.13 3.14 -19.36
CA LEU A 37 21.20 3.79 -18.06
C LEU A 37 22.65 3.79 -17.56
N GLY A 38 23.22 4.97 -17.37
CA GLY A 38 24.44 5.15 -16.57
C GLY A 38 24.07 5.04 -15.10
N ILE A 39 24.74 4.16 -14.36
CA ILE A 39 24.44 3.87 -12.96
C ILE A 39 25.72 3.94 -12.15
N HIS A 40 25.70 4.72 -11.08
CA HIS A 40 26.72 4.66 -10.03
C HIS A 40 26.28 3.61 -9.00
N GLN A 41 27.02 2.51 -8.93
CA GLN A 41 26.74 1.41 -8.00
C GLN A 41 27.29 1.74 -6.62
N TYR A 42 26.41 1.80 -5.62
CA TYR A 42 26.79 2.11 -4.24
C TYR A 42 27.70 1.04 -3.63
N ALA A 43 27.37 -0.23 -3.83
CA ALA A 43 28.09 -1.35 -3.22
C ALA A 43 29.54 -1.49 -3.70
N THR A 44 29.80 -1.19 -4.97
CA THR A 44 31.12 -1.35 -5.60
C THR A 44 31.84 -0.04 -5.85
N ASN A 45 31.16 1.10 -5.65
CA ASN A 45 31.62 2.45 -5.98
C ASN A 45 32.09 2.59 -7.44
N GLN A 46 31.41 1.90 -8.36
CA GLN A 46 31.72 1.87 -9.79
C GLN A 46 30.60 2.46 -10.63
N ASP A 47 30.99 3.10 -11.74
CA ASP A 47 30.07 3.57 -12.76
C ASP A 47 29.94 2.49 -13.85
N VAL A 48 28.70 2.09 -14.13
CA VAL A 48 28.37 1.10 -15.15
C VAL A 48 27.31 1.64 -16.09
N THR A 49 27.28 1.15 -17.32
CA THR A 49 26.18 1.41 -18.26
C THR A 49 25.41 0.12 -18.49
N LEU A 50 24.10 0.16 -18.22
CA LEU A 50 23.20 -0.96 -18.44
C LEU A 50 22.26 -0.66 -19.60
N SER A 51 22.10 -1.63 -20.50
CA SER A 51 21.07 -1.62 -21.54
C SER A 51 19.84 -2.35 -21.01
N VAL A 52 18.73 -1.63 -20.87
CA VAL A 52 17.47 -2.16 -20.32
C VAL A 52 16.44 -2.17 -21.45
N THR A 53 15.89 -3.34 -21.75
CA THR A 53 14.75 -3.45 -22.67
C THR A 53 13.48 -3.10 -21.91
N ARG A 54 12.73 -2.13 -22.45
CA ARG A 54 11.44 -1.73 -21.88
C ARG A 54 10.41 -2.83 -22.05
N ALA A 55 9.64 -3.09 -21.03
CA ALA A 55 8.51 -4.00 -21.06
C ALA A 55 7.29 -3.30 -20.45
N GLU A 56 6.11 -3.81 -20.73
CA GLU A 56 4.94 -3.48 -19.94
C GLU A 56 5.17 -4.04 -18.53
N TYR A 57 4.97 -3.19 -17.54
CA TYR A 57 5.17 -3.52 -16.13
C TYR A 57 3.87 -3.30 -15.37
N GLU A 58 3.34 -4.36 -14.83
CA GLU A 58 2.27 -4.29 -13.86
C GLU A 58 2.86 -4.03 -12.48
N GLN A 59 2.41 -2.97 -11.81
CA GLN A 59 2.84 -2.70 -10.44
C GLN A 59 2.29 -3.77 -9.50
N ILE A 60 3.18 -4.44 -8.80
CA ILE A 60 2.82 -5.40 -7.75
C ILE A 60 2.66 -4.62 -6.46
N HIS A 61 1.45 -4.65 -5.91
CA HIS A 61 1.09 -4.02 -4.64
C HIS A 61 0.79 -5.04 -3.54
N VAL A 62 0.56 -6.29 -3.92
CA VAL A 62 0.30 -7.38 -3.00
C VAL A 62 1.29 -8.51 -3.26
N THR A 63 1.94 -8.97 -2.20
CA THR A 63 2.79 -10.16 -2.23
C THR A 63 2.31 -11.15 -1.19
N SER A 64 2.45 -12.44 -1.47
CA SER A 64 2.02 -13.48 -0.55
C SER A 64 3.00 -14.64 -0.48
N ARG A 65 3.07 -15.28 0.67
CA ARG A 65 3.83 -16.52 0.88
C ARG A 65 3.24 -17.33 2.02
N MET A 66 3.40 -18.64 1.98
CA MET A 66 3.10 -19.48 3.11
C MET A 66 4.24 -19.41 4.12
N LEU A 67 3.91 -19.13 5.38
CA LEU A 67 4.83 -19.26 6.52
C LEU A 67 4.66 -20.61 7.20
N ASP A 68 5.54 -20.92 8.15
CA ASP A 68 5.41 -22.11 8.99
C ASP A 68 4.04 -22.12 9.71
N ASN A 69 3.60 -23.29 10.14
CA ASN A 69 2.31 -23.50 10.80
C ASN A 69 1.08 -23.13 9.95
N GLN A 70 1.19 -23.21 8.61
CA GLN A 70 0.10 -22.94 7.67
C GLN A 70 -0.47 -21.51 7.81
N ILE A 71 0.39 -20.52 8.04
CA ILE A 71 0.01 -19.12 8.09
C ILE A 71 0.20 -18.53 6.69
N GLY A 72 -0.88 -18.12 6.04
CA GLY A 72 -0.83 -17.36 4.78
C GLY A 72 -0.46 -15.90 5.06
N TYR A 73 0.77 -15.51 4.77
CA TYR A 73 1.23 -14.12 4.89
C TYR A 73 0.93 -13.36 3.60
N ILE A 74 0.27 -12.21 3.73
CA ILE A 74 -0.11 -11.33 2.62
C ILE A 74 0.28 -9.91 2.98
N ARG A 75 1.21 -9.33 2.22
CA ARG A 75 1.63 -7.95 2.39
C ARG A 75 0.92 -7.07 1.36
N ILE A 76 0.33 -5.96 1.81
CA ILE A 76 -0.27 -4.93 0.97
C ILE A 76 0.58 -3.67 1.09
N GLU A 77 1.26 -3.28 0.02
CA GLU A 77 2.16 -2.11 0.03
C GLU A 77 1.41 -0.79 -0.02
N LYS A 78 0.34 -0.74 -0.81
CA LYS A 78 -0.62 0.39 -0.89
C LYS A 78 -1.91 -0.07 -1.55
N PHE A 79 -2.96 0.72 -1.43
CA PHE A 79 -4.23 0.52 -2.14
C PHE A 79 -4.21 1.35 -3.43
N ALA A 80 -3.98 0.72 -4.58
CA ALA A 80 -3.90 1.33 -5.90
C ALA A 80 -4.80 0.58 -6.89
N ASP A 81 -4.79 0.98 -8.17
CA ASP A 81 -5.43 0.20 -9.23
C ASP A 81 -4.89 -1.23 -9.17
N ASN A 82 -5.72 -2.23 -9.41
CA ASN A 82 -5.39 -3.66 -9.38
C ASN A 82 -4.97 -4.26 -8.01
N THR A 83 -4.95 -3.51 -6.92
CA THR A 83 -4.61 -4.06 -5.59
C THR A 83 -5.64 -5.08 -5.12
N ASP A 84 -6.91 -4.85 -5.36
CA ASP A 84 -8.03 -5.75 -5.03
C ASP A 84 -7.97 -7.06 -5.81
N GLU A 85 -7.69 -7.02 -7.11
CA GLU A 85 -7.49 -8.22 -7.93
C GLU A 85 -6.29 -9.05 -7.45
N GLN A 86 -5.15 -8.38 -7.16
CA GLN A 86 -3.96 -9.03 -6.62
C GLN A 86 -4.20 -9.60 -5.21
N PHE A 87 -4.97 -8.89 -4.39
CA PHE A 87 -5.35 -9.31 -3.05
C PHE A 87 -6.23 -10.57 -3.09
N ASP A 88 -7.26 -10.57 -3.91
CA ASP A 88 -8.13 -11.72 -4.11
C ASP A 88 -7.36 -12.95 -4.61
N ALA A 89 -6.46 -12.75 -5.57
CA ALA A 89 -5.61 -13.82 -6.06
C ALA A 89 -4.69 -14.37 -4.95
N ALA A 90 -4.11 -13.49 -4.13
CA ALA A 90 -3.26 -13.88 -3.01
C ALA A 90 -4.03 -14.66 -1.94
N VAL A 91 -5.23 -14.21 -1.55
CA VAL A 91 -6.08 -14.91 -0.59
C VAL A 91 -6.45 -16.29 -1.10
N LYS A 92 -6.91 -16.39 -2.35
CA LYS A 92 -7.27 -17.67 -2.98
C LYS A 92 -6.06 -18.62 -3.06
N GLU A 93 -4.88 -18.10 -3.37
CA GLU A 93 -3.66 -18.91 -3.44
C GLU A 93 -3.25 -19.44 -2.05
N MET A 94 -3.34 -18.61 -1.00
CA MET A 94 -3.07 -19.06 0.37
C MET A 94 -4.07 -20.14 0.82
N GLN A 95 -5.36 -19.96 0.52
CA GLN A 95 -6.38 -20.97 0.80
C GLN A 95 -6.11 -22.29 0.05
N LYS A 96 -5.75 -22.20 -1.22
CA LYS A 96 -5.41 -23.37 -2.05
C LYS A 96 -4.19 -24.13 -1.52
N GLN A 97 -3.20 -23.41 -0.97
CA GLN A 97 -2.03 -24.00 -0.31
C GLN A 97 -2.33 -24.55 1.09
N GLY A 98 -3.56 -24.43 1.58
CA GLY A 98 -3.97 -24.97 2.88
C GLY A 98 -3.66 -24.06 4.07
N ALA A 99 -3.69 -22.75 3.89
CA ALA A 99 -3.56 -21.81 5.00
C ALA A 99 -4.65 -22.07 6.05
N ALA A 100 -4.24 -22.22 7.30
CA ALA A 100 -5.13 -22.34 8.47
C ALA A 100 -5.46 -20.97 9.10
N SER A 101 -4.70 -19.96 8.75
CA SER A 101 -4.92 -18.55 9.17
C SER A 101 -4.26 -17.58 8.20
N LEU A 102 -4.67 -16.31 8.24
CA LEU A 102 -4.12 -15.25 7.40
C LEU A 102 -3.47 -14.16 8.25
N LEU A 103 -2.30 -13.70 7.81
CA LEU A 103 -1.57 -12.59 8.39
C LEU A 103 -1.39 -11.49 7.34
N PHE A 104 -2.09 -10.38 7.51
CA PHE A 104 -1.97 -9.21 6.65
C PHE A 104 -0.91 -8.25 7.17
N ASP A 105 0.01 -7.80 6.31
CA ASP A 105 1.03 -6.82 6.68
C ASP A 105 0.76 -5.48 5.98
N LEU A 106 0.38 -4.50 6.80
CA LEU A 106 0.12 -3.11 6.40
C LEU A 106 1.16 -2.14 6.96
N ARG A 107 2.28 -2.63 7.47
CA ARG A 107 3.33 -1.76 7.97
C ARG A 107 3.90 -0.92 6.83
N ASN A 108 4.04 0.39 7.06
CA ASN A 108 4.44 1.40 6.08
C ASN A 108 3.49 1.54 4.86
N ASN A 109 2.26 1.06 4.97
CA ASN A 109 1.26 1.23 3.91
C ASN A 109 0.65 2.64 4.00
N PRO A 110 0.82 3.52 2.98
CA PRO A 110 0.32 4.88 3.01
C PRO A 110 -1.19 5.00 2.73
N GLY A 111 -1.88 3.89 2.61
CA GLY A 111 -3.27 3.87 2.17
C GLY A 111 -3.41 3.89 0.65
N GLY A 112 -4.35 4.66 0.14
CA GLY A 112 -4.60 4.78 -1.29
C GLY A 112 -6.08 4.87 -1.64
N GLN A 113 -6.50 4.15 -2.67
CA GLN A 113 -7.83 4.24 -3.24
C GLN A 113 -8.90 3.58 -2.37
N LEU A 114 -10.04 4.27 -2.24
CA LEU A 114 -11.19 3.78 -1.49
C LEU A 114 -11.79 2.51 -2.12
N THR A 115 -11.89 2.46 -3.44
CA THR A 115 -12.44 1.30 -4.16
C THR A 115 -11.64 0.04 -3.90
N ALA A 116 -10.32 0.11 -4.00
CA ALA A 116 -9.44 -1.02 -3.70
C ALA A 116 -9.58 -1.47 -2.23
N LEU A 117 -9.65 -0.53 -1.28
CA LEU A 117 -9.91 -0.85 0.14
C LEU A 117 -11.23 -1.58 0.31
N VAL A 118 -12.31 -1.06 -0.28
CA VAL A 118 -13.66 -1.65 -0.15
C VAL A 118 -13.68 -3.06 -0.71
N ASN A 119 -13.15 -3.28 -1.90
CA ASN A 119 -13.14 -4.59 -2.54
C ASN A 119 -12.29 -5.61 -1.75
N CYS A 120 -11.11 -5.21 -1.23
CA CYS A 120 -10.33 -6.09 -0.35
C CYS A 120 -11.10 -6.47 0.94
N LEU A 121 -11.83 -5.53 1.53
CA LEU A 121 -12.59 -5.80 2.75
C LEU A 121 -13.86 -6.60 2.48
N ASP A 122 -14.48 -6.47 1.31
CA ASP A 122 -15.62 -7.27 0.89
C ASP A 122 -15.30 -8.77 0.87
N THR A 123 -14.09 -9.13 0.41
CA THR A 123 -13.58 -10.51 0.47
C THR A 123 -13.48 -11.07 1.89
N LEU A 124 -13.29 -10.22 2.91
CA LEU A 124 -12.98 -10.66 4.28
C LEU A 124 -14.12 -10.50 5.29
N LEU A 125 -15.03 -9.54 5.05
CA LEU A 125 -16.08 -9.19 6.00
C LEU A 125 -17.40 -9.89 5.67
N PRO A 126 -18.19 -10.28 6.69
CA PRO A 126 -19.56 -10.71 6.46
C PRO A 126 -20.39 -9.54 5.92
N GLU A 127 -21.59 -9.85 5.45
CA GLU A 127 -22.55 -8.82 5.02
C GLU A 127 -22.69 -7.71 6.06
N GLY A 128 -22.45 -6.47 5.61
CA GLY A 128 -22.53 -5.31 6.49
C GLY A 128 -21.82 -4.07 5.97
N LYS A 129 -21.73 -3.07 6.82
CA LYS A 129 -21.10 -1.79 6.47
C LYS A 129 -19.58 -1.90 6.56
N ILE A 130 -18.87 -1.55 5.48
CA ILE A 130 -17.40 -1.47 5.45
C ILE A 130 -16.93 -0.10 5.93
N ILE A 131 -17.41 0.98 5.33
CA ILE A 131 -16.97 2.35 5.57
C ILE A 131 -18.09 3.31 5.19
N SER A 132 -18.10 4.49 5.79
CA SER A 132 -18.94 5.59 5.31
C SER A 132 -18.16 6.89 5.21
N LEU A 133 -18.57 7.72 4.24
CA LEU A 133 -18.00 9.03 3.98
C LEU A 133 -19.06 10.07 4.27
N LYS A 134 -18.64 11.19 4.87
CA LYS A 134 -19.54 12.32 5.11
C LYS A 134 -18.88 13.60 4.62
N ASP A 135 -19.58 14.32 3.74
CA ASP A 135 -19.17 15.63 3.26
C ASP A 135 -19.48 16.76 4.25
N LYS A 136 -19.06 17.98 3.92
CA LYS A 136 -19.31 19.19 4.72
C LYS A 136 -20.81 19.52 4.82
N ALA A 137 -21.63 19.16 3.83
CA ALA A 137 -23.07 19.37 3.83
C ALA A 137 -23.84 18.33 4.67
N GLY A 138 -23.13 17.29 5.14
CA GLY A 138 -23.73 16.21 5.93
C GLY A 138 -24.25 15.04 5.09
N LYS A 139 -24.09 15.07 3.77
CA LYS A 139 -24.42 13.95 2.89
C LYS A 139 -23.47 12.78 3.20
N THR A 140 -24.05 11.59 3.33
CA THR A 140 -23.32 10.39 3.68
C THR A 140 -23.41 9.36 2.55
N GLU A 141 -22.25 8.82 2.16
CA GLU A 141 -22.11 7.67 1.28
C GLU A 141 -21.70 6.47 2.13
N LYS A 142 -22.23 5.28 1.80
CA LYS A 142 -21.94 4.05 2.54
C LYS A 142 -21.49 2.96 1.57
N TYR A 143 -20.48 2.21 1.96
CA TYR A 143 -19.99 1.03 1.26
C TYR A 143 -20.22 -0.18 2.15
N THR A 144 -20.71 -1.25 1.55
CA THR A 144 -21.11 -2.48 2.25
C THR A 144 -20.42 -3.69 1.63
N SER A 145 -20.21 -4.71 2.44
CA SER A 145 -19.80 -6.06 2.03
C SER A 145 -21.02 -6.93 1.76
N ASP A 146 -20.79 -7.94 0.94
CA ASP A 146 -21.74 -9.04 0.72
C ASP A 146 -21.57 -10.16 1.76
N ALA A 147 -22.23 -11.33 1.54
CA ALA A 147 -22.19 -12.45 2.48
C ALA A 147 -21.00 -13.43 2.24
N ASN A 148 -20.13 -13.17 1.26
CA ASN A 148 -19.10 -14.12 0.81
C ASN A 148 -17.74 -13.92 1.53
N ALA A 149 -17.75 -13.89 2.84
CA ALA A 149 -16.53 -13.65 3.64
C ALA A 149 -15.63 -14.88 3.75
N VAL A 150 -14.32 -14.66 3.72
CA VAL A 150 -13.34 -15.69 4.10
C VAL A 150 -13.47 -15.98 5.60
N ASP A 151 -13.64 -17.25 5.95
CA ASP A 151 -13.79 -17.70 7.34
C ASP A 151 -12.52 -18.40 7.83
N LEU A 152 -11.46 -17.63 8.02
CA LEU A 152 -10.20 -18.05 8.63
C LEU A 152 -9.83 -17.08 9.77
N PRO A 153 -9.12 -17.54 10.81
CA PRO A 153 -8.52 -16.65 11.79
C PRO A 153 -7.57 -15.67 11.14
N MET A 154 -7.61 -14.40 11.54
CA MET A 154 -6.82 -13.34 10.91
C MET A 154 -6.06 -12.50 11.92
N ALA A 155 -4.90 -11.98 11.52
CA ALA A 155 -4.19 -10.92 12.20
C ALA A 155 -3.73 -9.85 11.21
N VAL A 156 -3.57 -8.60 11.68
CA VAL A 156 -3.09 -7.48 10.85
C VAL A 156 -1.91 -6.82 11.55
N LEU A 157 -0.79 -6.70 10.86
CA LEU A 157 0.36 -5.94 11.32
C LEU A 157 0.25 -4.49 10.87
N VAL A 158 0.41 -3.58 11.81
CA VAL A 158 0.40 -2.13 11.58
C VAL A 158 1.57 -1.46 12.30
N ASN A 159 1.95 -0.27 11.85
CA ASN A 159 2.94 0.56 12.54
C ASN A 159 2.58 2.06 12.45
N ALA A 160 3.44 2.90 13.01
CA ALA A 160 3.25 4.36 13.02
C ALA A 160 3.28 5.01 11.62
N ASP A 161 3.65 4.27 10.57
CA ASP A 161 3.62 4.70 9.17
C ASP A 161 2.48 4.04 8.37
N SER A 162 1.56 3.32 9.04
CA SER A 162 0.29 2.85 8.45
C SER A 162 -0.74 3.97 8.52
N TYR A 163 -1.31 4.42 7.38
CA TYR A 163 -2.29 5.51 7.42
C TYR A 163 -3.38 5.42 6.35
N SER A 164 -4.46 6.21 6.53
CA SER A 164 -5.57 6.33 5.58
C SER A 164 -6.27 4.97 5.32
N ALA A 165 -6.37 4.48 4.08
CA ALA A 165 -7.03 3.21 3.74
C ALA A 165 -6.49 2.02 4.57
N ALA A 166 -5.18 2.00 4.88
CA ALA A 166 -4.59 0.96 5.74
C ALA A 166 -5.19 0.95 7.16
N GLU A 167 -5.50 2.12 7.70
CA GLU A 167 -6.14 2.24 9.01
C GLU A 167 -7.58 1.75 8.98
N PHE A 168 -8.33 2.07 7.92
CA PHE A 168 -9.71 1.62 7.77
C PHE A 168 -9.81 0.12 7.49
N PHE A 169 -8.82 -0.46 6.81
CA PHE A 169 -8.70 -1.92 6.66
C PHE A 169 -8.55 -2.59 8.05
N ALA A 170 -7.59 -2.14 8.85
CA ALA A 170 -7.36 -2.67 10.18
C ALA A 170 -8.55 -2.44 11.11
N ALA A 171 -9.10 -1.22 11.14
CA ALA A 171 -10.23 -0.86 11.98
C ALA A 171 -11.50 -1.66 11.64
N ALA A 172 -11.79 -1.89 10.36
CA ALA A 172 -12.94 -2.67 9.95
C ALA A 172 -12.85 -4.12 10.45
N LEU A 173 -11.71 -4.78 10.24
CA LEU A 173 -11.49 -6.14 10.71
C LEU A 173 -11.51 -6.24 12.25
N GLN A 174 -10.95 -5.24 12.94
CA GLN A 174 -11.00 -5.15 14.42
C GLN A 174 -12.42 -5.00 14.93
N GLU A 175 -13.19 -4.08 14.37
CA GLU A 175 -14.57 -3.80 14.80
C GLU A 175 -15.53 -4.96 14.54
N TYR A 176 -15.30 -5.74 13.48
CA TYR A 176 -16.03 -6.98 13.21
C TYR A 176 -15.55 -8.18 14.05
N GLY A 177 -14.44 -8.04 14.78
CA GLY A 177 -13.83 -9.14 15.53
C GLY A 177 -13.23 -10.23 14.63
N LYS A 178 -12.93 -9.90 13.37
CA LYS A 178 -12.37 -10.84 12.38
C LYS A 178 -10.85 -10.96 12.48
N ALA A 179 -10.15 -9.91 12.96
CA ALA A 179 -8.70 -9.96 13.09
C ALA A 179 -8.21 -9.35 14.41
N THR A 180 -7.09 -9.87 14.90
CA THR A 180 -6.30 -9.23 15.95
C THR A 180 -5.32 -8.25 15.32
N ILE A 181 -5.34 -6.99 15.76
CA ILE A 181 -4.41 -5.96 15.28
C ILE A 181 -3.16 -5.95 16.16
N VAL A 182 -1.98 -6.05 15.53
CA VAL A 182 -0.70 -6.18 16.21
C VAL A 182 0.28 -5.12 15.70
N GLY A 183 1.02 -4.47 16.58
CA GLY A 183 2.06 -3.51 16.22
C GLY A 183 1.99 -2.20 16.96
N GLU A 184 2.22 -1.08 16.28
CA GLU A 184 2.20 0.26 16.83
C GLU A 184 0.92 1.00 16.46
N LYS A 185 0.58 2.04 17.22
CA LYS A 185 -0.56 2.91 16.93
C LYS A 185 -0.36 3.62 15.59
N THR A 186 -1.41 3.65 14.76
CA THR A 186 -1.37 4.24 13.41
C THR A 186 -1.54 5.76 13.42
N VAL A 187 -1.41 6.40 12.26
CA VAL A 187 -1.31 7.87 12.10
C VAL A 187 -2.59 8.63 12.47
N GLY A 188 -3.76 8.16 12.07
CA GLY A 188 -5.03 8.87 12.25
C GLY A 188 -5.41 9.77 11.07
N LYS A 189 -5.20 9.35 9.82
CA LYS A 189 -5.63 10.08 8.62
C LYS A 189 -7.01 9.61 8.16
N GLY A 190 -8.05 10.37 8.43
CA GLY A 190 -9.44 10.01 8.15
C GLY A 190 -10.16 10.98 7.19
N TYR A 191 -9.44 11.69 6.32
CA TYR A 191 -10.02 12.58 5.30
C TYR A 191 -9.71 12.07 3.90
N SER A 192 -10.69 12.16 2.98
CA SER A 192 -10.42 12.09 1.54
C SER A 192 -9.90 13.43 1.03
N GLN A 193 -9.07 13.39 0.01
CA GLN A 193 -8.57 14.57 -0.69
C GLN A 193 -8.96 14.50 -2.15
N GLN A 194 -9.36 15.65 -2.71
CA GLN A 194 -9.66 15.79 -4.12
C GLN A 194 -8.82 16.93 -4.70
N GLY A 195 -8.19 16.65 -5.84
CA GLY A 195 -7.45 17.62 -6.62
C GLY A 195 -8.38 18.41 -7.54
N PHE A 196 -8.23 19.73 -7.59
CA PHE A 196 -8.94 20.64 -8.50
C PHE A 196 -7.90 21.37 -9.33
N GLU A 197 -7.96 21.21 -10.64
CA GLU A 197 -7.11 21.96 -11.56
C GLU A 197 -7.55 23.43 -11.59
N LEU A 198 -6.57 24.34 -11.53
CA LEU A 198 -6.78 25.76 -11.60
C LEU A 198 -6.48 26.29 -13.01
N SER A 199 -7.14 27.40 -13.40
CA SER A 199 -6.97 28.01 -14.73
C SER A 199 -5.53 28.47 -15.05
N ASN A 200 -4.69 28.64 -14.04
CA ASN A 200 -3.27 28.98 -14.18
C ASN A 200 -2.34 27.77 -14.30
N GLY A 201 -2.88 26.54 -14.41
CA GLY A 201 -2.12 25.28 -14.47
C GLY A 201 -1.68 24.73 -13.10
N GLY A 202 -2.05 25.38 -11.99
CA GLY A 202 -1.86 24.85 -10.65
C GLY A 202 -2.90 23.79 -10.28
N CYS A 203 -2.67 23.07 -9.17
CA CYS A 203 -3.62 22.14 -8.60
C CYS A 203 -3.86 22.45 -7.13
N LEU A 204 -5.12 22.45 -6.71
CA LEU A 204 -5.54 22.64 -5.33
C LEU A 204 -6.07 21.32 -4.76
N ASN A 205 -5.38 20.74 -3.77
CA ASN A 205 -5.85 19.57 -3.05
C ASN A 205 -6.63 19.97 -1.81
N ILE A 206 -7.90 19.56 -1.74
CA ILE A 206 -8.80 19.90 -0.63
C ILE A 206 -9.34 18.62 0.01
N SER A 207 -9.43 18.60 1.34
CA SER A 207 -10.14 17.55 2.07
C SER A 207 -11.64 17.76 1.91
N THR A 208 -12.35 16.79 1.30
CA THR A 208 -13.75 16.90 0.92
C THR A 208 -14.68 16.07 1.79
N HIS A 209 -14.22 14.93 2.30
CA HIS A 209 -15.04 14.03 3.13
C HIS A 209 -14.27 13.54 4.34
N CYS A 210 -15.00 13.29 5.43
CA CYS A 210 -14.51 12.53 6.59
C CYS A 210 -14.91 11.07 6.42
N TYR A 211 -13.99 10.16 6.71
CA TYR A 211 -14.23 8.72 6.75
C TYR A 211 -14.62 8.26 8.14
N TYR A 212 -15.52 7.28 8.19
CA TYR A 212 -15.97 6.63 9.41
C TYR A 212 -15.93 5.11 9.27
N THR A 213 -15.46 4.44 10.30
CA THR A 213 -15.40 2.97 10.39
C THR A 213 -16.80 2.31 10.31
N PRO A 214 -16.89 0.98 10.26
CA PRO A 214 -18.18 0.27 10.32
C PRO A 214 -19.08 0.73 11.48
N LYS A 215 -18.51 0.93 12.69
CA LYS A 215 -19.26 1.41 13.85
C LYS A 215 -19.46 2.92 13.90
N GLY A 216 -19.03 3.65 12.87
CA GLY A 216 -19.20 5.10 12.76
C GLY A 216 -18.16 5.90 13.55
N VAL A 217 -17.01 5.32 13.85
CA VAL A 217 -15.92 6.00 14.55
C VAL A 217 -15.05 6.78 13.56
N SER A 218 -14.69 8.02 13.88
CA SER A 218 -13.70 8.79 13.15
C SER A 218 -12.29 8.47 13.66
N LEU A 219 -11.38 8.14 12.75
CA LEU A 219 -9.97 7.88 13.06
C LEU A 219 -9.11 9.16 13.06
N ILE A 220 -9.68 10.32 12.69
CA ILE A 220 -8.95 11.59 12.56
C ILE A 220 -8.23 11.93 13.87
N GLY A 221 -6.90 12.04 13.79
CA GLY A 221 -6.02 12.34 14.92
C GLY A 221 -5.95 11.26 16.02
N LYS A 222 -6.69 10.15 15.84
CA LYS A 222 -6.74 9.05 16.81
C LYS A 222 -5.97 7.83 16.33
N GLY A 223 -6.10 7.48 15.04
CA GLY A 223 -5.56 6.25 14.49
C GLY A 223 -6.24 4.98 15.05
N VAL A 224 -5.70 3.84 14.65
CA VAL A 224 -6.06 2.52 15.18
C VAL A 224 -5.12 2.18 16.33
N THR A 225 -5.68 1.81 17.46
CA THR A 225 -4.90 1.26 18.58
C THR A 225 -4.83 -0.25 18.41
N PRO A 226 -3.64 -0.85 18.34
CA PRO A 226 -3.52 -2.30 18.21
C PRO A 226 -4.02 -3.01 19.47
N ASP A 227 -4.58 -4.22 19.27
CA ASP A 227 -4.99 -5.11 20.37
C ASP A 227 -3.78 -5.66 21.11
N LYS A 228 -2.67 -5.85 20.38
CA LYS A 228 -1.38 -6.26 20.94
C LYS A 228 -0.29 -5.32 20.46
N GLN A 229 0.30 -4.61 21.40
CA GLN A 229 1.43 -3.74 21.08
C GLN A 229 2.69 -4.57 20.84
N ALA A 230 3.38 -4.30 19.74
CA ALA A 230 4.65 -4.91 19.39
C ALA A 230 5.52 -3.88 18.65
N ASP A 231 6.68 -3.57 19.23
CA ASP A 231 7.66 -2.67 18.62
C ASP A 231 8.79 -3.50 18.03
N LEU A 232 9.36 -3.05 16.92
CA LEU A 232 10.62 -3.60 16.44
C LEU A 232 11.72 -3.29 17.47
N LYS A 233 12.38 -4.33 17.99
CA LYS A 233 13.41 -4.22 19.04
C LYS A 233 14.60 -3.33 18.64
N ASN A 234 14.84 -3.16 17.34
CA ASN A 234 15.86 -2.27 16.79
C ASN A 234 15.19 -1.19 15.93
N LYS A 235 15.00 -0.01 16.52
CA LYS A 235 14.40 1.17 15.84
C LYS A 235 15.28 1.80 14.74
N LYS A 236 16.11 1.04 14.04
CA LYS A 236 16.80 1.56 12.85
C LYS A 236 15.81 1.61 11.69
N LYS A 237 15.07 2.73 11.58
CA LYS A 237 14.19 3.04 10.43
C LYS A 237 14.90 2.86 9.08
N GLU A 238 16.22 2.99 9.03
CA GLU A 238 17.06 2.80 7.84
C GLU A 238 17.04 1.36 7.31
N HIS A 239 16.80 0.34 8.16
CA HIS A 239 16.76 -1.05 7.72
C HIS A 239 15.45 -1.46 7.04
N PHE A 240 14.37 -0.73 7.20
CA PHE A 240 13.07 -1.16 6.67
C PHE A 240 13.03 -1.19 5.13
N TYR A 241 13.80 -0.32 4.46
CA TYR A 241 13.93 -0.35 3.00
C TYR A 241 14.93 -1.39 2.52
N VAL A 242 15.87 -1.81 3.37
CA VAL A 242 16.90 -2.83 3.07
C VAL A 242 16.35 -4.24 3.29
N LEU A 243 15.49 -4.43 4.29
CA LEU A 243 14.84 -5.72 4.58
C LEU A 243 13.79 -6.12 3.54
N ARG A 244 13.48 -5.25 2.58
CA ARG A 244 12.56 -5.53 1.48
C ARG A 244 13.05 -6.65 0.55
N ASP A 245 14.36 -6.87 0.50
CA ASP A 245 15.03 -7.86 -0.35
C ASP A 245 15.75 -8.96 0.47
N SER A 246 15.71 -8.92 1.80
CA SER A 246 16.26 -9.97 2.66
C SER A 246 15.12 -10.84 3.20
N GLU A 247 15.31 -12.14 3.07
CA GLU A 247 14.46 -13.18 3.67
C GLU A 247 14.61 -13.16 5.20
N ASP A 248 13.88 -12.27 5.90
CA ASP A 248 13.72 -12.33 7.36
C ASP A 248 12.28 -12.59 7.76
#